data_6a0b90b406e833cb311a9b2a7614f0ad
#
_entry.id   6a0b90b406e833cb311a9b2a7614f0ad
#
_cell.length_a   1.000
_cell.length_b   1.000
_cell.length_c   1.000
_cell.angle_alpha   90.00
_cell.angle_beta   90.00
_cell.angle_gamma   90.00
#
_symmetry.space_group_name_H-M   'P 1'
#
loop_
_entity.id
_entity.type
_entity.pdbx_description
1 polymer ?
#
loop_
_entity_poly.entity_id
_entity_poly.type
_entity_poly.pdbx_seq_one_letter_code
_entity_poly.pdbx_strand_id
1 'polypeptide(L)'
;MRIEFSPRAWYEYTGWQLKDKKTLKRINTLIKDIKRNGNTGIGKPEPLRGDLAGYWSRRIDDANRLVYKLTGTGDEQKLIIVQCETHYG
;
A
#
# COMPACT_ATOMS: atom_id res chain seq x y z
N MET A 1 5.06 -3.28 -14.35
CA MET A 1 4.07 -2.65 -13.45
C MET A 1 4.55 -1.28 -13.01
N ARG A 2 3.73 -0.26 -13.20
CA ARG A 2 4.02 1.09 -12.72
C ARG A 2 3.51 1.23 -11.29
N ILE A 3 4.22 2.03 -10.50
CA ILE A 3 3.81 2.33 -9.12
C ILE A 3 3.48 3.81 -9.04
N GLU A 4 2.28 4.12 -8.58
CA GLU A 4 1.84 5.49 -8.37
C GLU A 4 1.47 5.68 -6.90
N PHE A 5 1.84 6.83 -6.34
CA PHE A 5 1.43 7.23 -5.01
C PHE A 5 0.48 8.42 -5.14
N SER A 6 -0.64 8.39 -4.41
CA SER A 6 -1.42 9.61 -4.26
C SER A 6 -0.58 10.67 -3.52
N PRO A 7 -0.92 11.96 -3.60
CA PRO A 7 -0.18 12.98 -2.84
C PRO A 7 -0.11 12.67 -1.35
N ARG A 8 -1.20 12.21 -0.75
CA ARG A 8 -1.23 11.80 0.65
C ARG A 8 -0.28 10.63 0.93
N ALA A 9 -0.36 9.59 0.10
CA ALA A 9 0.49 8.41 0.30
C ALA A 9 1.96 8.75 0.14
N TRP A 10 2.30 9.62 -0.80
CA TRP A 10 3.67 10.06 -0.99
C TRP A 10 4.19 10.83 0.22
N TYR A 11 3.38 11.72 0.77
CA TYR A 11 3.71 12.45 2.00
C TYR A 11 3.97 11.47 3.15
N GLU A 12 3.10 10.47 3.32
CA GLU A 12 3.24 9.47 4.37
C GLU A 12 4.49 8.60 4.17
N TYR A 13 4.70 8.16 2.94
CA TYR A 13 5.84 7.30 2.60
C TYR A 13 7.17 8.02 2.85
N THR A 14 7.31 9.25 2.39
CA THR A 14 8.53 10.02 2.61
C THR A 14 8.70 10.39 4.08
N GLY A 15 7.59 10.59 4.79
CA GLY A 15 7.63 10.84 6.25
C GLY A 15 8.23 9.67 7.03
N TRP A 16 7.94 8.43 6.63
CA TRP A 16 8.51 7.25 7.30
C TRP A 16 10.04 7.21 7.22
N GLN A 17 10.63 7.76 6.17
CA GLN A 17 12.09 7.83 6.03
C GLN A 17 12.74 8.62 7.16
N LEU A 18 12.01 9.58 7.73
CA LEU A 18 12.51 10.47 8.78
C LEU A 18 12.17 9.97 10.18
N LYS A 19 11.11 9.18 10.35
CA LYS A 19 10.66 8.81 11.69
C LYS A 19 10.81 7.34 12.03
N ASP A 20 10.78 6.42 11.06
CA ASP A 20 10.92 4.99 11.37
C ASP A 20 11.34 4.19 10.14
N LYS A 21 12.62 3.94 10.03
CA LYS A 21 13.19 3.19 8.90
C LYS A 21 12.73 1.74 8.86
N LYS A 22 12.41 1.15 10.00
CA LYS A 22 11.92 -0.22 10.08
C LYS A 22 10.54 -0.34 9.44
N THR A 23 9.67 0.62 9.70
CA THR A 23 8.36 0.69 9.09
C THR A 23 8.47 0.93 7.58
N LEU A 24 9.36 1.82 7.16
CA LEU A 24 9.62 2.03 5.74
C LEU A 24 10.05 0.73 5.04
N LYS A 25 10.95 0.00 5.67
CA LYS A 25 11.41 -1.29 5.12
C LYS A 25 10.26 -2.28 4.98
N ARG A 26 9.36 -2.33 5.95
CA ARG A 26 8.18 -3.20 5.90
C ARG A 26 7.27 -2.80 4.74
N ILE A 27 7.03 -1.50 4.55
CA ILE A 27 6.23 -1.00 3.44
C ILE A 27 6.84 -1.41 2.10
N ASN A 28 8.15 -1.25 1.95
CA ASN A 28 8.84 -1.65 0.72
C ASN A 28 8.73 -3.15 0.46
N THR A 29 8.78 -3.96 1.50
CA THR A 29 8.59 -5.42 1.40
C THR A 29 7.17 -5.75 0.90
N LEU A 30 6.17 -5.06 1.44
CA LEU A 30 4.79 -5.24 0.99
C LEU A 30 4.61 -4.85 -0.48
N ILE A 31 5.19 -3.73 -0.89
CA ILE A 31 5.11 -3.28 -2.28
C ILE A 31 5.72 -4.33 -3.22
N LYS A 32 6.88 -4.87 -2.86
CA LYS A 32 7.52 -5.94 -3.65
C LYS A 32 6.64 -7.18 -3.75
N ASP A 33 5.98 -7.54 -2.65
CA ASP A 33 5.11 -8.71 -2.64
C ASP A 33 3.87 -8.49 -3.50
N ILE A 34 3.29 -7.29 -3.49
CA ILE A 34 2.16 -6.95 -4.35
C ILE A 34 2.55 -7.06 -5.82
N LYS A 35 3.73 -6.57 -6.18
CA LYS A 35 4.23 -6.65 -7.56
C LYS A 35 4.38 -8.11 -8.02
N ARG A 36 4.70 -9.00 -7.11
CA ARG A 36 4.90 -10.43 -7.42
C ARG A 36 3.61 -11.24 -7.38
N ASN A 37 2.76 -10.99 -6.40
CA ASN A 37 1.64 -11.86 -6.06
C ASN A 37 0.25 -11.21 -6.20
N GLY A 38 0.18 -9.93 -6.54
CA GLY A 38 -1.11 -9.24 -6.69
C GLY A 38 -1.83 -9.09 -5.34
N ASN A 39 -3.08 -9.55 -5.29
CA ASN A 39 -3.90 -9.42 -4.09
C ASN A 39 -3.82 -10.63 -3.16
N THR A 40 -2.78 -11.43 -3.28
CA THR A 40 -2.48 -12.53 -2.35
C THR A 40 -1.06 -12.34 -1.82
N GLY A 41 -0.76 -12.91 -0.67
CA GLY A 41 0.59 -12.85 -0.13
C GLY A 41 0.66 -12.38 1.31
N ILE A 42 1.75 -11.72 1.68
CA ILE A 42 2.01 -11.33 3.06
C ILE A 42 1.19 -10.12 3.49
N GLY A 43 1.07 -9.91 4.80
CA GLY A 43 0.38 -8.75 5.36
C GLY A 43 -1.13 -8.88 5.37
N LYS A 44 -1.67 -10.07 5.24
CA LYS A 44 -3.12 -10.35 5.28
C LYS A 44 -3.91 -9.47 4.31
N PRO A 45 -3.70 -9.61 2.98
CA PRO A 45 -4.44 -8.80 2.01
C PRO A 45 -5.94 -8.95 2.20
N GLU A 46 -6.65 -7.83 2.19
CA GLU A 46 -8.07 -7.79 2.48
C GLU A 46 -8.75 -6.75 1.60
N PRO A 47 -9.85 -7.12 0.89
CA PRO A 47 -10.59 -6.14 0.09
C PRO A 47 -11.37 -5.20 1.01
N LEU A 48 -11.42 -3.92 0.65
CA LEU A 48 -12.13 -2.91 1.40
C LEU A 48 -13.54 -2.72 0.83
N ARG A 49 -14.41 -2.09 1.62
CA ARG A 49 -15.82 -1.90 1.29
C ARG A 49 -16.19 -0.41 1.35
N GLY A 50 -17.43 -0.10 0.97
CA GLY A 50 -17.94 1.27 1.02
C GLY A 50 -17.24 2.18 0.04
N ASP A 51 -16.83 3.35 0.51
CA ASP A 51 -16.17 4.35 -0.33
C ASP A 51 -14.83 3.87 -0.88
N LEU A 52 -14.25 2.83 -0.26
CA LEU A 52 -12.99 2.25 -0.69
C LEU A 52 -13.17 0.92 -1.42
N ALA A 53 -14.37 0.63 -1.91
CA ALA A 53 -14.60 -0.57 -2.71
C ALA A 53 -13.67 -0.58 -3.93
N GLY A 54 -13.05 -1.72 -4.19
CA GLY A 54 -12.04 -1.86 -5.24
C GLY A 54 -10.61 -1.68 -4.74
N TYR A 55 -10.43 -1.11 -3.56
CA TYR A 55 -9.13 -1.03 -2.90
C TYR A 55 -8.91 -2.23 -1.98
N TRP A 56 -7.65 -2.47 -1.67
CA TRP A 56 -7.22 -3.53 -0.77
C TRP A 56 -6.32 -2.94 0.30
N SER A 57 -6.23 -3.62 1.44
CA SER A 57 -5.29 -3.24 2.48
C SER A 57 -4.38 -4.40 2.85
N ARG A 58 -3.16 -4.07 3.26
CA ARG A 58 -2.24 -5.01 3.88
C ARG A 58 -1.70 -4.42 5.15
N ARG A 59 -1.43 -5.26 6.14
CA ARG A 59 -0.91 -4.82 7.43
C ARG A 59 0.56 -4.43 7.32
N ILE A 60 0.86 -3.20 7.69
CA ILE A 60 2.23 -2.74 7.90
C ILE A 60 2.65 -3.15 9.31
N ASP A 61 1.84 -2.77 10.30
CA ASP A 61 1.98 -3.14 11.71
C ASP A 61 0.58 -3.16 12.35
N ASP A 62 0.52 -3.20 13.69
CA ASP A 62 -0.78 -3.27 14.38
C ASP A 62 -1.65 -2.04 14.16
N ALA A 63 -1.05 -0.89 13.91
CA ALA A 63 -1.76 0.38 13.75
C ALA A 63 -1.89 0.82 12.30
N ASN A 64 -0.93 0.49 11.45
CA ASN A 64 -0.86 1.06 10.11
C ASN A 64 -1.18 0.05 9.02
N ARG A 65 -1.84 0.53 7.97
CA ARG A 65 -2.21 -0.28 6.80
C ARG A 65 -1.72 0.38 5.53
N LEU A 66 -1.28 -0.45 4.60
CA LEU A 66 -1.02 -0.04 3.22
C LEU A 66 -2.32 -0.21 2.45
N VAL A 67 -2.88 0.88 1.93
CA VAL A 67 -4.11 0.84 1.13
C VAL A 67 -3.76 1.12 -0.32
N TYR A 68 -4.20 0.24 -1.19
CA TYR A 68 -3.80 0.26 -2.60
C TYR A 68 -4.87 -0.36 -3.49
N LYS A 69 -4.71 -0.19 -4.81
CA LYS A 69 -5.45 -0.97 -5.78
C LYS A 69 -4.57 -1.28 -6.99
N LEU A 70 -4.92 -2.37 -7.67
CA LEU A 70 -4.29 -2.75 -8.92
C LEU A 70 -5.24 -2.43 -10.06
N THR A 71 -4.75 -1.79 -11.12
CA THR A 71 -5.52 -1.47 -12.31
C THR A 71 -4.76 -1.92 -13.56
N GLY A 72 -5.51 -2.15 -14.66
CA GLY A 72 -4.91 -2.54 -15.93
C GLY A 72 -4.43 -3.98 -15.94
N THR A 73 -3.88 -4.38 -17.07
CA THR A 73 -3.36 -5.74 -17.28
C THR A 73 -2.06 -5.67 -18.09
N GLY A 74 -1.23 -6.71 -17.93
CA GLY A 74 0.02 -6.82 -18.67
C GLY A 74 0.94 -5.62 -18.45
N ASP A 75 1.44 -5.05 -19.55
CA ASP A 75 2.38 -3.92 -19.48
C ASP A 75 1.74 -2.62 -18.98
N GLU A 76 0.41 -2.55 -18.96
CA GLU A 76 -0.31 -1.38 -18.49
C GLU A 76 -0.76 -1.50 -17.04
N GLN A 77 -0.38 -2.56 -16.36
CA GLN A 77 -0.75 -2.75 -14.96
C GLN A 77 -0.10 -1.70 -14.07
N LYS A 78 -0.90 -1.15 -13.16
CA LYS A 78 -0.46 -0.16 -12.18
C LYS A 78 -0.81 -0.59 -10.78
N LEU A 79 0.10 -0.29 -9.86
CA LEU A 79 -0.15 -0.33 -8.43
C LEU A 79 -0.33 1.10 -7.94
N ILE A 80 -1.52 1.43 -7.45
CA ILE A 80 -1.83 2.77 -6.95
C ILE A 80 -1.93 2.70 -5.44
N ILE A 81 -1.04 3.41 -4.74
CA ILE A 81 -1.00 3.45 -3.28
C ILE A 81 -1.63 4.76 -2.82
N VAL A 82 -2.65 4.67 -1.96
CA VAL A 82 -3.39 5.85 -1.50
C VAL A 82 -3.21 6.13 -0.01
N GLN A 83 -2.66 5.17 0.75
CA GLN A 83 -2.41 5.36 2.17
C GLN A 83 -1.34 4.38 2.64
N CYS A 84 -0.42 4.83 3.49
CA CYS A 84 0.51 3.95 4.18
C CYS A 84 0.78 4.39 5.63
N GLU A 85 -0.09 5.25 6.15
CA GLU A 85 -0.10 5.63 7.56
C GLU A 85 -1.54 5.83 7.98
N THR A 86 -1.96 5.15 9.04
CA THR A 86 -3.33 5.24 9.55
C THR A 86 -3.40 6.39 10.55
N HIS A 87 -4.36 7.29 10.35
CA HIS A 87 -4.60 8.40 11.28
C HIS A 87 -5.91 8.14 12.02
N TYR A 88 -5.82 8.02 13.32
CA TYR A 88 -6.98 8.00 14.19
C TYR A 88 -7.19 9.42 14.66
N GLY A 89 -8.14 10.07 14.05
CA GLY A 89 -8.45 11.46 14.37
C GLY A 89 -9.62 11.60 15.25
#